data_46a1e9590ff836e4626d375398440510
#
_entry.id   46a1e9590ff836e4626d375398440510
#
_cell.length_a   1.000
_cell.length_b   1.000
_cell.length_c   1.000
_cell.angle_alpha   90.00
_cell.angle_beta   90.00
_cell.angle_gamma   90.00
#
_symmetry.space_group_name_H-M   'P 1'
#
loop_
_entity.id
_entity.type
_entity.pdbx_description
1 polymer ?
#
loop_
_entity_poly.entity_id
_entity_poly.type
_entity_poly.pdbx_seq_one_letter_code
_entity_poly.pdbx_strand_id
1 'polypeptide(L)'
;MLAKLVIENVALIERAEIEFCDGLNVLSGETGSGKSVILDSINFVLGAKADRTMIRTGADYCSVRAVFIPEAGSPVSAVLDELDIEADEQLILSRKYRSDGRGDIKVNGCPVNAAMLRRITAALVDVHGQSEHFYLLSEANQLKLIDRVAGPVLQDPKEKLAELLAENRQIAASLRTLGGDEKERGRRIDILQYQMKEID
;
A
#
# COMPACT_ATOMS: atom_id res chain seq x y z
N MET A 1 -7.14 -0.28 -14.51
CA MET A 1 -8.55 -0.26 -14.05
C MET A 1 -8.98 -1.60 -13.45
N LEU A 2 -10.08 -1.66 -12.65
CA LEU A 2 -10.74 -2.93 -12.27
C LEU A 2 -11.58 -3.39 -13.46
N ALA A 3 -11.26 -4.54 -14.03
CA ALA A 3 -11.96 -5.07 -15.21
C ALA A 3 -13.06 -6.08 -14.84
N LYS A 4 -12.82 -6.90 -13.80
CA LYS A 4 -13.75 -7.97 -13.43
C LYS A 4 -13.69 -8.27 -11.93
N LEU A 5 -14.86 -8.56 -11.35
CA LEU A 5 -15.01 -9.01 -9.97
C LEU A 5 -15.85 -10.29 -9.93
N VAL A 6 -15.33 -11.33 -9.31
CA VAL A 6 -16.05 -12.59 -9.09
C VAL A 6 -16.19 -12.79 -7.59
N ILE A 7 -17.41 -12.95 -7.14
CA ILE A 7 -17.79 -13.09 -5.72
C ILE A 7 -18.45 -14.45 -5.54
N GLU A 8 -18.05 -15.21 -4.53
CA GLU A 8 -18.66 -16.49 -4.16
C GLU A 8 -18.89 -16.56 -2.66
N ASN A 9 -20.09 -16.92 -2.26
CA ASN A 9 -20.51 -17.16 -0.87
C ASN A 9 -20.20 -15.98 0.07
N VAL A 10 -20.45 -14.76 -0.38
CA VAL A 10 -20.30 -13.55 0.46
C VAL A 10 -21.67 -13.03 0.88
N ALA A 11 -21.95 -13.05 2.15
CA ALA A 11 -23.21 -12.56 2.75
C ALA A 11 -24.46 -13.08 2.03
N LEU A 12 -25.17 -12.23 1.30
CA LEU A 12 -26.37 -12.61 0.54
C LEU A 12 -26.05 -13.18 -0.85
N ILE A 13 -24.83 -13.00 -1.34
CA ILE A 13 -24.41 -13.38 -2.68
C ILE A 13 -23.89 -14.82 -2.65
N GLU A 14 -24.54 -15.72 -3.36
CA GLU A 14 -24.04 -17.07 -3.61
C GLU A 14 -22.95 -17.05 -4.67
N ARG A 15 -23.24 -16.44 -5.81
CA ARG A 15 -22.28 -16.20 -6.90
C ARG A 15 -22.67 -14.98 -7.68
N ALA A 16 -21.72 -14.11 -7.93
CA ALA A 16 -21.87 -12.97 -8.82
C ALA A 16 -20.58 -12.79 -9.64
N GLU A 17 -20.76 -12.36 -10.86
CA GLU A 17 -19.68 -12.01 -11.77
C GLU A 17 -20.02 -10.65 -12.38
N ILE A 18 -19.16 -9.68 -12.19
CA ILE A 18 -19.37 -8.28 -12.56
C ILE A 18 -18.22 -7.87 -13.45
N GLU A 19 -18.52 -7.40 -14.63
CA GLU A 19 -17.57 -6.79 -15.57
C GLU A 19 -17.71 -5.28 -15.50
N PHE A 20 -16.57 -4.58 -15.46
CA PHE A 20 -16.51 -3.13 -15.41
C PHE A 20 -15.99 -2.59 -16.74
N CYS A 21 -16.54 -1.48 -17.16
CA CYS A 21 -16.08 -0.74 -18.32
C CYS A 21 -15.09 0.36 -17.93
N ASP A 22 -14.38 0.89 -18.93
CA ASP A 22 -13.58 2.09 -18.73
C ASP A 22 -14.45 3.29 -18.31
N GLY A 23 -13.86 4.17 -17.50
CA GLY A 23 -14.53 5.37 -17.03
C GLY A 23 -15.42 5.12 -15.80
N LEU A 24 -16.59 5.75 -15.76
CA LEU A 24 -17.49 5.75 -14.62
C LEU A 24 -18.42 4.52 -14.64
N ASN A 25 -18.32 3.70 -13.58
CA ASN A 25 -19.24 2.59 -13.35
C ASN A 25 -20.16 2.95 -12.16
N VAL A 26 -21.47 2.90 -12.35
CA VAL A 26 -22.46 3.30 -11.33
C VAL A 26 -23.24 2.07 -10.84
N LEU A 27 -23.17 1.82 -9.54
CA LEU A 27 -23.97 0.80 -8.86
C LEU A 27 -25.22 1.46 -8.26
N SER A 28 -26.39 1.22 -8.87
CA SER A 28 -27.68 1.72 -8.38
C SER A 28 -28.53 0.59 -7.80
N GLY A 29 -29.43 0.92 -6.89
CA GLY A 29 -30.37 -0.04 -6.29
C GLY A 29 -30.84 0.43 -4.91
N GLU A 30 -31.89 -0.20 -4.38
CA GLU A 30 -32.40 0.10 -3.05
C GLU A 30 -31.47 -0.34 -1.90
N THR A 31 -31.69 0.20 -0.71
CA THR A 31 -30.96 -0.22 0.51
C THR A 31 -31.20 -1.72 0.75
N GLY A 32 -30.12 -2.50 0.92
CA GLY A 32 -30.22 -3.96 1.05
C GLY A 32 -30.12 -4.76 -0.25
N SER A 33 -30.04 -4.12 -1.43
CA SER A 33 -29.92 -4.80 -2.73
C SER A 33 -28.57 -5.44 -3.03
N GLY A 34 -27.64 -5.45 -2.05
CA GLY A 34 -26.30 -6.06 -2.23
C GLY A 34 -25.20 -5.09 -2.64
N LYS A 35 -25.48 -3.79 -2.84
CA LYS A 35 -24.42 -2.79 -3.16
C LYS A 35 -23.29 -2.77 -2.14
N SER A 36 -23.62 -2.73 -0.85
CA SER A 36 -22.63 -2.76 0.23
C SER A 36 -21.83 -4.05 0.21
N VAL A 37 -22.47 -5.19 -0.11
CA VAL A 37 -21.77 -6.49 -0.20
C VAL A 37 -20.75 -6.50 -1.33
N ILE A 38 -21.04 -5.82 -2.45
CA ILE A 38 -20.08 -5.67 -3.57
C ILE A 38 -18.89 -4.81 -3.12
N LEU A 39 -19.13 -3.67 -2.45
CA LEU A 39 -18.07 -2.82 -1.90
C LEU A 39 -17.24 -3.54 -0.84
N ASP A 40 -17.90 -4.28 0.07
CA ASP A 40 -17.24 -5.08 1.09
C ASP A 40 -16.38 -6.20 0.46
N SER A 41 -16.86 -6.78 -0.66
CA SER A 41 -16.11 -7.77 -1.43
C SER A 41 -14.88 -7.16 -2.08
N ILE A 42 -14.98 -5.94 -2.64
CA ILE A 42 -13.84 -5.20 -3.17
C ILE A 42 -12.84 -4.92 -2.04
N ASN A 43 -13.29 -4.35 -0.92
CA ASN A 43 -12.42 -4.09 0.23
C ASN A 43 -11.76 -5.37 0.76
N PHE A 44 -12.50 -6.46 0.81
CA PHE A 44 -11.97 -7.75 1.22
C PHE A 44 -10.81 -8.21 0.32
N VAL A 45 -10.99 -8.21 -1.00
CA VAL A 45 -9.93 -8.66 -1.92
C VAL A 45 -8.73 -7.71 -1.95
N LEU A 46 -8.92 -6.43 -1.62
CA LEU A 46 -7.87 -5.42 -1.49
C LEU A 46 -7.09 -5.49 -0.15
N GLY A 47 -7.51 -6.34 0.79
CA GLY A 47 -6.75 -6.58 2.02
C GLY A 47 -7.38 -6.10 3.32
N ALA A 48 -8.65 -5.68 3.30
CA ALA A 48 -9.42 -5.39 4.52
C ALA A 48 -9.48 -6.61 5.44
N LYS A 49 -9.74 -6.39 6.72
CA LYS A 49 -9.86 -7.48 7.70
C LYS A 49 -11.00 -8.42 7.33
N ALA A 50 -10.74 -9.71 7.28
CA ALA A 50 -11.76 -10.72 7.08
C ALA A 50 -12.54 -10.96 8.37
N ASP A 51 -13.86 -11.13 8.25
CA ASP A 51 -14.75 -11.51 9.34
C ASP A 51 -15.60 -12.73 8.93
N ARG A 52 -15.94 -13.57 9.89
CA ARG A 52 -16.81 -14.74 9.66
C ARG A 52 -18.21 -14.36 9.18
N THR A 53 -18.68 -13.17 9.55
CA THR A 53 -19.98 -12.64 9.10
C THR A 53 -20.05 -12.39 7.60
N MET A 54 -18.88 -12.31 6.93
CA MET A 54 -18.82 -12.23 5.47
C MET A 54 -19.21 -13.53 4.78
N ILE A 55 -19.07 -14.68 5.45
CA ILE A 55 -19.39 -15.98 4.87
C ILE A 55 -20.90 -16.15 4.83
N ARG A 56 -21.44 -16.51 3.64
CA ARG A 56 -22.85 -16.81 3.45
C ARG A 56 -23.29 -17.90 4.41
N THR A 57 -24.46 -17.73 5.03
CA THR A 57 -25.05 -18.73 5.91
C THR A 57 -25.19 -20.07 5.19
N GLY A 58 -24.63 -21.12 5.78
CA GLY A 58 -24.62 -22.47 5.22
C GLY A 58 -23.42 -22.78 4.31
N ALA A 59 -22.52 -21.82 4.09
CA ALA A 59 -21.28 -22.05 3.35
C ALA A 59 -20.08 -22.21 4.30
N ASP A 60 -19.08 -22.98 3.89
CA ASP A 60 -17.84 -23.22 4.63
C ASP A 60 -16.76 -22.17 4.34
N TYR A 61 -16.93 -21.38 3.29
CA TYR A 61 -15.99 -20.35 2.88
C TYR A 61 -16.66 -19.23 2.08
N CYS A 62 -16.01 -18.10 2.00
CA CYS A 62 -16.23 -17.09 0.96
C CYS A 62 -14.98 -16.88 0.13
N SER A 63 -15.15 -16.49 -1.13
CA SER A 63 -14.02 -16.12 -2.00
C SER A 63 -14.36 -14.91 -2.88
N VAL A 64 -13.35 -14.09 -3.12
CA VAL A 64 -13.44 -12.98 -4.06
C VAL A 64 -12.21 -12.99 -4.94
N ARG A 65 -12.43 -12.80 -6.23
CA ARG A 65 -11.38 -12.61 -7.25
C ARG A 65 -11.62 -11.31 -7.97
N ALA A 66 -10.59 -10.50 -8.07
CA ALA A 66 -10.61 -9.25 -8.82
C ALA A 66 -9.53 -9.29 -9.91
N VAL A 67 -9.87 -8.86 -11.09
CA VAL A 67 -8.97 -8.74 -12.25
C VAL A 67 -8.78 -7.27 -12.52
N PHE A 68 -7.53 -6.81 -12.48
CA PHE A 68 -7.14 -5.45 -12.81
C PHE A 68 -6.33 -5.45 -14.09
N ILE A 69 -6.47 -4.37 -14.86
CA ILE A 69 -5.61 -4.04 -16.00
C ILE A 69 -4.81 -2.80 -15.56
N PRO A 70 -3.56 -2.96 -15.10
CA PRO A 70 -2.71 -1.83 -14.75
C PRO A 70 -2.40 -0.99 -15.99
N GLU A 71 -2.24 0.31 -15.83
CA GLU A 71 -1.73 1.18 -16.87
C GLU A 71 -0.23 0.96 -17.05
N ALA A 72 0.27 1.16 -18.27
CA ALA A 72 1.69 1.08 -18.55
C ALA A 72 2.46 2.12 -17.70
N GLY A 73 3.51 1.67 -17.00
CA GLY A 73 4.27 2.52 -16.08
C GLY A 73 3.58 2.78 -14.73
N SER A 74 2.52 2.04 -14.40
CA SER A 74 1.87 2.12 -13.10
C SER A 74 2.85 1.78 -11.96
N PRO A 75 2.77 2.48 -10.81
CA PRO A 75 3.61 2.19 -9.63
C PRO A 75 3.52 0.74 -9.14
N VAL A 76 2.44 0.03 -9.49
CA VAL A 76 2.26 -1.36 -9.08
C VAL A 76 3.30 -2.29 -9.70
N SER A 77 3.78 -2.02 -10.92
CA SER A 77 4.80 -2.85 -11.58
C SER A 77 6.08 -2.92 -10.74
N ALA A 78 6.57 -1.78 -10.26
CA ALA A 78 7.75 -1.74 -9.39
C ALA A 78 7.55 -2.54 -8.08
N VAL A 79 6.34 -2.50 -7.51
CA VAL A 79 6.01 -3.26 -6.30
C VAL A 79 5.96 -4.77 -6.58
N LEU A 80 5.47 -5.19 -7.75
CA LEU A 80 5.44 -6.60 -8.15
C LEU A 80 6.86 -7.12 -8.39
N ASP A 81 7.71 -6.35 -9.06
CA ASP A 81 9.12 -6.68 -9.29
C ASP A 81 9.88 -6.86 -7.96
N GLU A 82 9.68 -5.96 -6.98
CA GLU A 82 10.28 -6.08 -5.65
C GLU A 82 9.81 -7.33 -4.88
N LEU A 83 8.63 -7.83 -5.19
CA LEU A 83 8.04 -9.01 -4.54
C LEU A 83 8.25 -10.30 -5.32
N ASP A 84 9.01 -10.24 -6.43
CA ASP A 84 9.27 -11.37 -7.33
C ASP A 84 7.99 -12.02 -7.87
N ILE A 85 6.99 -11.18 -8.20
CA ILE A 85 5.71 -11.59 -8.77
C ILE A 85 5.69 -11.16 -10.23
N GLU A 86 5.50 -12.11 -11.15
CA GLU A 86 5.42 -11.83 -12.57
C GLU A 86 4.26 -10.86 -12.87
N ALA A 87 4.59 -9.76 -13.55
CA ALA A 87 3.64 -8.79 -14.02
C ALA A 87 3.16 -9.18 -15.43
N ASP A 88 1.93 -9.66 -15.51
CA ASP A 88 1.24 -9.89 -16.78
C ASP A 88 0.43 -8.65 -17.21
N GLU A 89 -0.18 -8.71 -18.41
CA GLU A 89 -1.15 -7.68 -18.85
C GLU A 89 -2.31 -7.52 -17.86
N GLN A 90 -2.60 -8.55 -17.09
CA GLN A 90 -3.63 -8.58 -16.07
C GLN A 90 -3.02 -8.89 -14.69
N LEU A 91 -3.51 -8.21 -13.69
CA LEU A 91 -3.20 -8.50 -12.30
C LEU A 91 -4.41 -9.13 -11.62
N ILE A 92 -4.29 -10.40 -11.26
CA ILE A 92 -5.36 -11.18 -10.65
C ILE A 92 -5.13 -11.29 -9.15
N LEU A 93 -5.99 -10.63 -8.37
CA LEU A 93 -6.04 -10.79 -6.93
C LEU A 93 -7.11 -11.83 -6.56
N SER A 94 -6.77 -12.80 -5.74
CA SER A 94 -7.71 -13.81 -5.26
C SER A 94 -7.58 -13.98 -3.76
N ARG A 95 -8.69 -13.90 -3.05
CA ARG A 95 -8.72 -14.09 -1.61
C ARG A 95 -9.87 -15.02 -1.23
N LYS A 96 -9.56 -16.01 -0.41
CA LYS A 96 -10.50 -16.97 0.15
C LYS A 96 -10.41 -16.94 1.69
N TYR A 97 -11.54 -16.98 2.36
CA TYR A 97 -11.61 -17.06 3.82
C TYR A 97 -12.58 -18.16 4.22
N ARG A 98 -12.18 -19.01 5.17
CA ARG A 98 -12.94 -20.18 5.62
C ARG A 98 -13.52 -19.97 7.01
N SER A 99 -14.56 -20.71 7.31
CA SER A 99 -15.25 -20.68 8.61
C SER A 99 -14.33 -21.07 9.79
N ASP A 100 -13.27 -21.84 9.55
CA ASP A 100 -12.24 -22.18 10.53
C ASP A 100 -11.26 -21.02 10.85
N GLY A 101 -11.40 -19.89 10.17
CA GLY A 101 -10.54 -18.70 10.32
C GLY A 101 -9.31 -18.70 9.45
N ARG A 102 -9.06 -19.73 8.66
CA ARG A 102 -7.96 -19.77 7.70
C ARG A 102 -8.29 -19.01 6.43
N GLY A 103 -7.29 -18.38 5.84
CA GLY A 103 -7.45 -17.65 4.60
C GLY A 103 -6.28 -17.89 3.63
N ASP A 104 -6.60 -17.88 2.35
CA ASP A 104 -5.61 -17.94 1.27
C ASP A 104 -5.66 -16.64 0.49
N ILE A 105 -4.50 -16.08 0.20
CA ILE A 105 -4.35 -14.88 -0.62
C ILE A 105 -3.39 -15.20 -1.75
N LYS A 106 -3.77 -14.89 -2.98
CA LYS A 106 -2.93 -15.10 -4.16
C LYS A 106 -2.95 -13.88 -5.06
N VAL A 107 -1.80 -13.58 -5.65
CA VAL A 107 -1.60 -12.56 -6.69
C VAL A 107 -0.98 -13.26 -7.89
N ASN A 108 -1.64 -13.22 -9.06
CA ASN A 108 -1.25 -13.98 -10.27
C ASN A 108 -0.96 -15.46 -9.99
N GLY A 109 -1.74 -16.08 -9.08
CA GLY A 109 -1.53 -17.47 -8.66
C GLY A 109 -0.48 -17.67 -7.57
N CYS A 110 0.43 -16.72 -7.33
CA CYS A 110 1.45 -16.77 -6.29
C CYS A 110 0.85 -16.50 -4.91
N PRO A 111 1.08 -17.33 -3.90
CA PRO A 111 0.61 -17.10 -2.55
C PRO A 111 1.35 -15.91 -1.92
N VAL A 112 0.60 -14.98 -1.33
CA VAL A 112 1.15 -13.80 -0.66
C VAL A 112 0.55 -13.64 0.74
N ASN A 113 1.23 -12.88 1.60
CA ASN A 113 0.68 -12.52 2.90
C ASN A 113 -0.12 -11.21 2.84
N ALA A 114 -0.86 -10.89 3.91
CA ALA A 114 -1.71 -9.70 3.96
C ALA A 114 -0.91 -8.37 3.90
N ALA A 115 0.35 -8.35 4.30
CA ALA A 115 1.18 -7.16 4.21
C ALA A 115 1.63 -6.90 2.76
N MET A 116 2.05 -7.96 2.05
CA MET A 116 2.38 -7.89 0.62
C MET A 116 1.16 -7.46 -0.20
N LEU A 117 -0.01 -8.07 0.04
CA LEU A 117 -1.25 -7.68 -0.64
C LEU A 117 -1.52 -6.19 -0.46
N ARG A 118 -1.47 -5.66 0.76
CA ARG A 118 -1.71 -4.23 1.03
C ARG A 118 -0.72 -3.31 0.33
N ARG A 119 0.54 -3.69 0.20
CA ARG A 119 1.53 -2.92 -0.58
C ARG A 119 1.14 -2.84 -2.05
N ILE A 120 0.74 -3.96 -2.64
CA ILE A 120 0.32 -4.05 -4.04
C ILE A 120 -0.95 -3.20 -4.26
N THR A 121 -1.96 -3.39 -3.41
CA THR A 121 -3.26 -2.71 -3.57
C THR A 121 -3.19 -1.22 -3.32
N ALA A 122 -2.32 -0.74 -2.42
CA ALA A 122 -2.09 0.68 -2.19
C ALA A 122 -1.50 1.41 -3.41
N ALA A 123 -0.75 0.69 -4.27
CA ALA A 123 -0.23 1.22 -5.52
C ALA A 123 -1.22 1.07 -6.69
N LEU A 124 -2.28 0.26 -6.53
CA LEU A 124 -3.21 -0.13 -7.59
C LEU A 124 -4.54 0.64 -7.56
N VAL A 125 -5.10 0.82 -6.37
CA VAL A 125 -6.46 1.35 -6.17
C VAL A 125 -6.51 2.31 -5.00
N ASP A 126 -7.21 3.41 -5.20
CA ASP A 126 -7.58 4.33 -4.12
C ASP A 126 -9.07 4.12 -3.80
N VAL A 127 -9.38 3.71 -2.57
CA VAL A 127 -10.76 3.42 -2.15
C VAL A 127 -11.23 4.49 -1.18
N HIS A 128 -12.28 5.19 -1.57
CA HIS A 128 -12.95 6.17 -0.73
C HIS A 128 -14.31 5.63 -0.27
N GLY A 129 -14.35 5.02 0.91
CA GLY A 129 -15.58 4.45 1.50
C GLY A 129 -16.18 5.31 2.60
N GLN A 130 -17.45 5.06 2.93
CA GLN A 130 -18.15 5.75 4.04
C GLN A 130 -17.49 5.53 5.41
N SER A 131 -16.68 4.47 5.57
CA SER A 131 -16.00 4.12 6.82
C SER A 131 -14.54 4.55 6.89
N GLU A 132 -13.97 5.11 5.82
CA GLU A 132 -12.54 5.43 5.72
C GLU A 132 -12.26 6.94 5.75
N HIS A 133 -12.91 7.67 6.64
CA HIS A 133 -12.53 9.05 6.95
C HIS A 133 -11.07 9.16 7.49
N PHE A 134 -10.43 8.04 7.77
CA PHE A 134 -9.08 7.98 8.33
C PHE A 134 -7.98 8.45 7.37
N TYR A 135 -8.18 8.33 6.04
CA TYR A 135 -7.15 8.77 5.09
C TYR A 135 -6.84 10.26 5.21
N LEU A 136 -7.89 11.09 5.29
CA LEU A 136 -7.76 12.54 5.43
C LEU A 136 -7.45 13.01 6.86
N LEU A 137 -7.53 12.14 7.86
CA LEU A 137 -7.11 12.46 9.23
C LEU A 137 -5.60 12.43 9.41
N SER A 138 -4.86 11.84 8.48
CA SER A 138 -3.40 11.85 8.49
C SER A 138 -2.89 13.13 7.82
N GLU A 139 -2.14 13.94 8.56
CA GLU A 139 -1.47 15.15 8.03
C GLU A 139 -0.61 14.85 6.80
N ALA A 140 0.08 13.70 6.79
CA ALA A 140 0.88 13.27 5.66
C ALA A 140 0.03 13.02 4.39
N ASN A 141 -1.19 12.53 4.54
CA ASN A 141 -2.10 12.29 3.41
C ASN A 141 -2.76 13.58 2.94
N GLN A 142 -3.07 14.51 3.86
CA GLN A 142 -3.53 15.85 3.51
C GLN A 142 -2.48 16.58 2.66
N LEU A 143 -1.21 16.49 3.06
CA LEU A 143 -0.11 17.09 2.29
C LEU A 143 0.02 16.45 0.91
N LYS A 144 -0.05 15.12 0.81
CA LYS A 144 -0.04 14.42 -0.50
C LYS A 144 -1.19 14.85 -1.41
N LEU A 145 -2.38 15.09 -0.84
CA LEU A 145 -3.53 15.56 -1.62
C LEU A 145 -3.28 16.97 -2.17
N ILE A 146 -2.78 17.88 -1.34
CA ILE A 146 -2.42 19.24 -1.75
C ILE A 146 -1.34 19.19 -2.85
N ASP A 147 -0.31 18.37 -2.67
CA ASP A 147 0.76 18.17 -3.65
C ASP A 147 0.22 17.66 -5.00
N ARG A 148 -0.75 16.74 -4.97
CA ARG A 148 -1.39 16.22 -6.19
C ARG A 148 -2.20 17.30 -6.93
N VAL A 149 -2.95 18.11 -6.18
CA VAL A 149 -3.75 19.22 -6.75
C VAL A 149 -2.87 20.31 -7.34
N ALA A 150 -1.73 20.59 -6.71
CA ALA A 150 -0.77 21.56 -7.21
C ALA A 150 -0.06 21.13 -8.52
N GLY A 151 -0.09 19.81 -8.81
CA GLY A 151 0.39 19.26 -10.08
C GLY A 151 1.90 19.40 -10.33
N PRO A 152 2.33 19.39 -11.61
CA PRO A 152 3.74 19.35 -11.99
C PRO A 152 4.58 20.53 -11.50
N VAL A 153 3.95 21.64 -11.19
CA VAL A 153 4.65 22.89 -10.74
C VAL A 153 5.47 22.67 -9.46
N LEU A 154 5.07 21.71 -8.62
CA LEU A 154 5.79 21.39 -7.39
C LEU A 154 6.88 20.32 -7.55
N GLN A 155 6.98 19.66 -8.70
CA GLN A 155 7.90 18.54 -8.88
C GLN A 155 9.36 18.98 -8.70
N ASP A 156 9.80 19.98 -9.47
CA ASP A 156 11.17 20.51 -9.40
C ASP A 156 11.56 21.05 -8.02
N PRO A 157 10.72 21.88 -7.34
CA PRO A 157 10.99 22.31 -5.98
C PRO A 157 11.10 21.17 -4.97
N LYS A 158 10.29 20.12 -5.10
CA LYS A 158 10.33 18.95 -4.20
C LYS A 158 11.60 18.13 -4.40
N GLU A 159 12.02 17.89 -5.63
CA GLU A 159 13.26 17.18 -5.95
C GLU A 159 14.45 17.94 -5.38
N LYS A 160 14.53 19.25 -5.61
CA LYS A 160 15.59 20.10 -5.07
C LYS A 160 15.61 20.11 -3.53
N LEU A 161 14.42 20.15 -2.89
CA LEU A 161 14.31 20.06 -1.43
C LEU A 161 14.80 18.69 -0.92
N ALA A 162 14.46 17.61 -1.61
CA ALA A 162 14.91 16.26 -1.25
C ALA A 162 16.44 16.13 -1.34
N GLU A 163 17.06 16.67 -2.39
CA GLU A 163 18.53 16.72 -2.54
C GLU A 163 19.19 17.50 -1.40
N LEU A 164 18.71 18.70 -1.11
CA LEU A 164 19.25 19.53 -0.03
C LEU A 164 19.10 18.89 1.34
N LEU A 165 17.98 18.21 1.59
CA LEU A 165 17.78 17.45 2.83
C LEU A 165 18.72 16.25 2.93
N ALA A 166 18.98 15.55 1.83
CA ALA A 166 19.93 14.45 1.80
C ALA A 166 21.36 14.94 2.10
N GLU A 167 21.79 16.03 1.47
CA GLU A 167 23.07 16.66 1.72
C GLU A 167 23.20 17.13 3.18
N ASN A 168 22.19 17.80 3.72
CA ASN A 168 22.17 18.23 5.11
C ASN A 168 22.31 17.04 6.08
N ARG A 169 21.63 15.92 5.81
CA ARG A 169 21.77 14.70 6.62
C ARG A 169 23.18 14.12 6.56
N GLN A 170 23.84 14.12 5.40
CA GLN A 170 25.21 13.65 5.24
C GLN A 170 26.19 14.54 6.00
N ILE A 171 26.06 15.87 5.87
CA ILE A 171 26.89 16.82 6.62
C ILE A 171 26.70 16.67 8.11
N ALA A 172 25.46 16.55 8.58
CA ALA A 172 25.15 16.35 10.01
C ALA A 172 25.73 15.03 10.54
N ALA A 173 25.69 13.95 9.76
CA ALA A 173 26.30 12.68 10.12
C ALA A 173 27.84 12.78 10.19
N SER A 174 28.47 13.45 9.21
CA SER A 174 29.91 13.70 9.19
C SER A 174 30.37 14.55 10.39
N LEU A 175 29.59 15.58 10.75
CA LEU A 175 29.88 16.40 11.94
C LEU A 175 29.80 15.59 13.24
N ARG A 176 28.87 14.66 13.33
CA ARG A 176 28.78 13.75 14.51
C ARG A 176 29.98 12.81 14.60
N THR A 177 30.46 12.27 13.48
CA THR A 177 31.64 11.38 13.47
C THR A 177 32.94 12.13 13.77
N LEU A 178 33.01 13.43 13.47
CA LEU A 178 34.15 14.30 13.78
C LEU A 178 34.17 14.81 15.23
N GLY A 179 33.24 14.32 16.08
CA GLY A 179 33.18 14.65 17.49
C GLY A 179 32.41 15.93 17.81
N GLY A 180 31.15 15.93 17.44
CA GLY A 180 30.08 16.95 17.47
C GLY A 180 30.10 18.09 18.50
N ASP A 181 30.71 17.95 19.66
CA ASP A 181 30.85 18.99 20.68
C ASP A 181 32.35 19.39 20.81
N GLU A 182 32.61 20.67 20.91
CA GLU A 182 33.97 21.25 21.06
C GLU A 182 34.75 20.64 22.21
N LYS A 183 34.07 20.32 23.33
CA LYS A 183 34.64 19.65 24.50
C LYS A 183 35.07 18.20 24.21
N GLU A 184 34.32 17.49 23.44
CA GLU A 184 34.61 16.10 23.07
C GLU A 184 35.74 16.02 22.06
N ARG A 185 35.82 16.99 21.16
CA ARG A 185 36.91 17.17 20.21
C ARG A 185 38.22 17.53 20.94
N GLY A 186 38.17 18.45 21.90
CA GLY A 186 39.31 18.80 22.74
C GLY A 186 39.88 17.59 23.49
N ARG A 187 39.01 16.83 24.19
CA ARG A 187 39.42 15.58 24.85
C ARG A 187 40.09 14.57 23.93
N ARG A 188 39.57 14.42 22.72
CA ARG A 188 40.14 13.48 21.77
C ARG A 188 41.48 13.93 21.24
N ILE A 189 41.68 15.22 21.03
CA ILE A 189 42.98 15.82 20.68
C ILE A 189 44.00 15.60 21.81
N ASP A 190 43.61 15.87 23.05
CA ASP A 190 44.49 15.68 24.23
C ASP A 190 44.94 14.22 24.38
N ILE A 191 44.02 13.27 24.21
CA ILE A 191 44.32 11.83 24.26
C ILE A 191 45.30 11.44 23.14
N LEU A 192 45.08 11.90 21.90
CA LEU A 192 45.95 11.60 20.77
C LEU A 192 47.33 12.23 20.95
N GLN A 193 47.44 13.45 21.49
CA GLN A 193 48.71 14.10 21.80
C GLN A 193 49.48 13.37 22.93
N TYR A 194 48.76 12.85 23.92
CA TYR A 194 49.38 12.04 24.95
C TYR A 194 49.94 10.73 24.39
N GLN A 195 49.16 10.03 23.55
CA GLN A 195 49.60 8.79 22.90
C GLN A 195 50.82 9.01 21.98
N MET A 196 50.85 10.11 21.28
CA MET A 196 52.01 10.47 20.45
C MET A 196 53.29 10.66 21.26
N LYS A 197 53.17 11.28 22.44
CA LYS A 197 54.33 11.48 23.36
C LYS A 197 54.81 10.19 24.03
N GLU A 198 54.00 9.15 24.10
CA GLU A 198 54.42 7.84 24.61
C GLU A 198 55.16 6.98 23.55
N ILE A 199 55.06 7.34 22.29
CA ILE A 199 55.64 6.58 21.16
C ILE A 199 57.02 7.18 20.76
N ASP A 200 57.25 8.46 21.06
CA ASP A 200 58.56 9.16 20.87
C ASP A 200 59.45 8.94 22.11
#